data_ab956be5fa37d1928a18489df547274d
#
_entry.id   ab956be5fa37d1928a18489df547274d
#
_cell.length_a   1.000
_cell.length_b   1.000
_cell.length_c   1.000
_cell.angle_alpha   90.00
_cell.angle_beta   90.00
_cell.angle_gamma   90.00
#
_symmetry.space_group_name_H-M   'P 1'
#
loop_
_entity.id
_entity.type
_entity.pdbx_description
1 polymer ?
#
loop_
_entity_poly.entity_id
_entity_poly.type
_entity_poly.pdbx_seq_one_letter_code
_entity_poly.pdbx_strand_id
1 'polypeptide(L)'
;MKRNSLILIFSLFSIMAFSQVNKENEKRARELQASDEYICGLGHGNTLKQASNDALAALSSQISTTVSSDFNYLVNSESNGDDVKESVKVDNIIRTYSHTTLRNAMELVIEDEPNATVLRYIKKSELDKIFEQRRNKVLEYASNAQKYEKENKVADALSSYYASLALLRSLPDGSDMKIRLGFTEETLLMPLIMKNVNEILNNVEIKTEAIEDDGDERTMVINIQYKGKPAANFNYTYYNGSSRSDVCSAKDGTGDITIPKGMSLSKLDIHAEYICEDEANYDRELRDVLDNTTPVPFRTAKMKLAKDKEVKAVAANVNTATATVMSAPASAATSTTMDDSKVSPYLDTMQKIELAIRQKSYESIRDCFTAEGYDMFNKLVNYGKAKLLRSPVLQFQENGDEIICRSFPMSFSFSGNRRTFVEDIVFHLTKDGKVCEVAFGLNKAAVDDIMNRGAWSDEARKVMINFLESYKTAYALKRLDYISSIFSNDALIITGSFVKSTGNKEVGPTNVKHVKYTRQTKAQYMKSLKACFASNEYVNIHFADNIIRRSASNPNIYGIQIKQDYYSSSYGDTGYLFLLIDFKDVKAPLIHVRTWQPDKDPNARDGRIGMQDFQL
;
A
#
# COMPACT_ATOMS: atom_id res chain seq x y z
N MET A 1 56.75 48.34 17.21
CA MET A 1 55.92 48.80 16.10
C MET A 1 55.94 47.92 14.83
N LYS A 2 56.60 46.78 14.75
CA LYS A 2 56.65 45.92 13.53
C LYS A 2 55.66 44.74 13.48
N ARG A 3 54.90 44.50 14.57
CA ARG A 3 53.98 43.34 14.65
C ARG A 3 52.55 43.67 14.25
N ASN A 4 52.13 44.96 14.35
CA ASN A 4 50.79 45.39 13.97
C ASN A 4 50.61 45.73 12.47
N SER A 5 51.72 46.05 11.77
CA SER A 5 51.67 46.31 10.33
C SER A 5 51.47 45.04 9.49
N LEU A 6 51.94 43.84 9.99
CA LEU A 6 51.77 42.61 9.26
C LEU A 6 50.32 42.07 9.29
N ILE A 7 49.59 42.32 10.39
CA ILE A 7 48.18 41.92 10.54
C ILE A 7 47.28 42.79 9.65
N LEU A 8 47.60 44.10 9.50
CA LEU A 8 46.83 44.97 8.64
C LEU A 8 46.99 44.65 7.14
N ILE A 9 48.21 44.24 6.72
CA ILE A 9 48.47 43.85 5.33
C ILE A 9 47.76 42.51 4.99
N PHE A 10 47.73 41.55 5.94
CA PHE A 10 46.98 40.27 5.74
C PHE A 10 45.47 40.50 5.69
N SER A 11 44.92 41.41 6.48
CA SER A 11 43.48 41.71 6.42
C SER A 11 43.08 42.44 5.13
N LEU A 12 43.92 43.35 4.62
CA LEU A 12 43.71 44.04 3.33
C LEU A 12 43.85 43.08 2.12
N PHE A 13 44.75 42.12 2.17
CA PHE A 13 44.88 41.08 1.14
C PHE A 13 43.68 40.10 1.15
N SER A 14 43.14 39.76 2.33
CA SER A 14 41.91 38.94 2.44
C SER A 14 40.72 39.68 1.88
N ILE A 15 40.50 40.96 2.17
CA ILE A 15 39.41 41.77 1.65
C ILE A 15 39.51 41.96 0.13
N MET A 16 40.70 42.19 -0.40
CA MET A 16 40.90 42.26 -1.86
C MET A 16 40.67 40.92 -2.57
N ALA A 17 41.05 39.81 -1.95
CA ALA A 17 40.80 38.46 -2.53
C ALA A 17 39.32 38.15 -2.53
N PHE A 18 38.56 38.43 -1.48
CA PHE A 18 37.12 38.27 -1.43
C PHE A 18 36.40 39.16 -2.46
N SER A 19 36.77 40.44 -2.60
CA SER A 19 36.21 41.34 -3.59
C SER A 19 36.50 40.90 -5.04
N GLN A 20 37.59 40.23 -5.29
CA GLN A 20 37.93 39.71 -6.62
C GLN A 20 37.16 38.44 -6.95
N VAL A 21 36.97 37.54 -5.98
CA VAL A 21 36.19 36.30 -6.13
C VAL A 21 34.71 36.63 -6.37
N ASN A 22 34.15 37.62 -5.68
CA ASN A 22 32.75 38.04 -5.90
C ASN A 22 32.53 38.60 -7.30
N LYS A 23 33.44 39.43 -7.83
CA LYS A 23 33.34 39.98 -9.20
C LYS A 23 33.46 38.89 -10.28
N GLU A 24 34.29 37.87 -10.05
CA GLU A 24 34.41 36.75 -10.97
C GLU A 24 33.16 35.88 -10.96
N ASN A 25 32.58 35.62 -9.79
CA ASN A 25 31.33 34.88 -9.65
C ASN A 25 30.13 35.64 -10.26
N GLU A 26 30.07 36.97 -10.09
CA GLU A 26 29.05 37.78 -10.76
C GLU A 26 29.16 37.69 -12.28
N LYS A 27 30.38 37.78 -12.83
CA LYS A 27 30.61 37.66 -14.27
C LYS A 27 30.17 36.28 -14.75
N ARG A 28 30.57 35.22 -14.04
CA ARG A 28 30.20 33.84 -14.37
C ARG A 28 28.68 33.61 -14.26
N ALA A 29 28.01 34.21 -13.29
CA ALA A 29 26.54 34.14 -13.17
C ALA A 29 25.85 34.76 -14.38
N ARG A 30 26.31 35.94 -14.85
CA ARG A 30 25.79 36.60 -16.05
C ARG A 30 26.03 35.76 -17.32
N GLU A 31 27.19 35.13 -17.45
CA GLU A 31 27.51 34.24 -18.58
C GLU A 31 26.58 33.02 -18.58
N LEU A 32 26.33 32.40 -17.43
CA LEU A 32 25.42 31.25 -17.27
C LEU A 32 23.98 31.65 -17.58
N GLN A 33 23.51 32.80 -17.11
CA GLN A 33 22.16 33.31 -17.37
C GLN A 33 21.94 33.70 -18.82
N ALA A 34 23.00 34.16 -19.54
CA ALA A 34 22.95 34.51 -20.96
C ALA A 34 23.14 33.30 -21.89
N SER A 35 23.48 32.14 -21.34
CA SER A 35 23.76 30.94 -22.13
C SER A 35 22.48 30.14 -22.38
N ASP A 36 22.24 29.77 -23.64
CA ASP A 36 21.14 28.88 -24.01
C ASP A 36 21.30 27.44 -23.54
N GLU A 37 22.47 27.08 -23.00
CA GLU A 37 22.74 25.70 -22.52
C GLU A 37 22.21 25.44 -21.10
N TYR A 38 21.92 26.51 -20.34
CA TYR A 38 21.53 26.39 -18.93
C TYR A 38 20.15 26.99 -18.66
N ILE A 39 19.51 26.45 -17.63
CA ILE A 39 18.37 27.08 -16.96
C ILE A 39 18.88 27.53 -15.59
N CYS A 40 18.54 28.75 -15.19
CA CYS A 40 19.08 29.40 -14.01
C CYS A 40 17.97 29.95 -13.12
N GLY A 41 18.12 29.83 -11.81
CA GLY A 41 17.29 30.49 -10.81
C GLY A 41 18.17 31.32 -9.87
N LEU A 42 17.86 32.61 -9.71
CA LEU A 42 18.53 33.51 -8.79
C LEU A 42 17.70 33.63 -7.50
N GLY A 43 18.37 33.54 -6.36
CA GLY A 43 17.72 33.68 -5.06
C GLY A 43 18.47 34.58 -4.11
N HIS A 44 17.76 35.17 -3.19
CA HIS A 44 18.25 36.12 -2.20
C HIS A 44 17.84 35.71 -0.79
N GLY A 45 18.66 36.03 0.21
CA GLY A 45 18.34 35.74 1.59
C GLY A 45 19.34 36.33 2.59
N ASN A 46 18.97 36.33 3.85
CA ASN A 46 19.89 36.78 4.90
C ASN A 46 20.97 35.72 5.22
N THR A 47 20.74 34.48 4.78
CA THR A 47 21.67 33.35 4.91
C THR A 47 21.85 32.65 3.56
N LEU A 48 22.99 32.03 3.35
CA LEU A 48 23.25 31.21 2.15
C LEU A 48 22.20 30.14 1.95
N LYS A 49 21.71 29.52 3.03
CA LYS A 49 20.66 28.52 2.97
C LYS A 49 19.33 29.08 2.46
N GLN A 50 18.96 30.27 2.93
CA GLN A 50 17.73 30.95 2.45
C GLN A 50 17.87 31.33 0.98
N ALA A 51 18.97 31.97 0.59
CA ALA A 51 19.25 32.34 -0.80
C ALA A 51 19.28 31.13 -1.73
N SER A 52 19.89 30.03 -1.29
CA SER A 52 19.94 28.77 -2.07
C SER A 52 18.58 28.13 -2.26
N ASN A 53 17.71 28.16 -1.25
CA ASN A 53 16.33 27.65 -1.35
C ASN A 53 15.48 28.54 -2.28
N ASP A 54 15.62 29.84 -2.18
CA ASP A 54 14.95 30.81 -3.06
C ASP A 54 15.40 30.66 -4.51
N ALA A 55 16.70 30.50 -4.76
CA ALA A 55 17.26 30.21 -6.07
C ALA A 55 16.74 28.91 -6.66
N LEU A 56 16.58 27.87 -5.85
CA LEU A 56 16.02 26.61 -6.29
C LEU A 56 14.53 26.71 -6.62
N ALA A 57 13.78 27.48 -5.84
CA ALA A 57 12.36 27.77 -6.13
C ALA A 57 12.22 28.55 -7.46
N ALA A 58 13.08 29.53 -7.71
CA ALA A 58 13.14 30.27 -8.96
C ALA A 58 13.49 29.36 -10.16
N LEU A 59 14.47 28.47 -10.01
CA LEU A 59 14.84 27.47 -11.02
C LEU A 59 13.67 26.53 -11.32
N SER A 60 13.02 25.99 -10.28
CA SER A 60 11.86 25.10 -10.40
C SER A 60 10.70 25.80 -11.11
N SER A 61 10.48 27.08 -10.83
CA SER A 61 9.46 27.90 -11.49
C SER A 61 9.72 28.03 -12.99
N GLN A 62 10.96 28.28 -13.41
CA GLN A 62 11.30 28.38 -14.83
C GLN A 62 11.11 27.06 -15.59
N ILE A 63 11.44 25.92 -14.95
CA ILE A 63 11.19 24.61 -15.52
C ILE A 63 9.67 24.35 -15.65
N SER A 64 8.91 24.73 -14.62
CA SER A 64 7.46 24.50 -14.59
C SER A 64 6.66 25.33 -15.57
N THR A 65 7.14 26.54 -15.95
CA THR A 65 6.46 27.37 -16.96
C THR A 65 6.45 26.72 -18.34
N THR A 66 7.38 25.84 -18.65
CA THR A 66 7.39 25.07 -19.90
C THR A 66 6.37 23.92 -19.93
N VAL A 67 5.88 23.50 -18.75
CA VAL A 67 5.00 22.33 -18.57
C VAL A 67 3.51 22.68 -18.55
N SER A 68 3.15 23.94 -18.22
CA SER A 68 1.78 24.26 -17.80
C SER A 68 0.77 24.58 -18.90
N SER A 69 1.19 24.81 -20.15
CA SER A 69 0.30 25.35 -21.19
C SER A 69 -0.67 24.30 -21.77
N ASP A 70 -0.26 23.06 -21.91
CA ASP A 70 -1.00 22.06 -22.67
C ASP A 70 -2.05 21.30 -21.86
N PHE A 71 -1.84 21.19 -20.55
CA PHE A 71 -2.77 20.45 -19.68
C PHE A 71 -4.12 21.16 -19.47
N ASN A 72 -4.12 22.49 -19.46
CA ASN A 72 -5.33 23.30 -19.28
C ASN A 72 -6.38 23.08 -20.39
N TYR A 73 -5.94 22.77 -21.60
CA TYR A 73 -6.84 22.52 -22.71
C TYR A 73 -7.66 21.24 -22.52
N LEU A 74 -7.06 20.19 -21.98
CA LEU A 74 -7.72 18.89 -21.79
C LEU A 74 -8.73 18.89 -20.63
N VAL A 75 -8.42 19.55 -19.53
CA VAL A 75 -9.37 19.68 -18.40
C VAL A 75 -10.60 20.48 -18.79
N ASN A 76 -10.44 21.51 -19.61
CA ASN A 76 -11.56 22.34 -20.08
C ASN A 76 -12.42 21.64 -21.13
N SER A 77 -11.88 20.68 -21.90
CA SER A 77 -12.65 19.96 -22.92
C SER A 77 -13.55 18.85 -22.37
N GLU A 78 -13.26 18.34 -21.16
CA GLU A 78 -14.04 17.26 -20.53
C GLU A 78 -15.04 17.73 -19.47
N SER A 79 -14.98 18.98 -19.03
CA SER A 79 -15.91 19.54 -18.04
C SER A 79 -17.32 19.88 -18.62
N ASN A 80 -17.61 19.53 -19.84
CA ASN A 80 -18.92 19.74 -20.48
C ASN A 80 -19.96 18.65 -20.20
N GLY A 81 -19.68 17.70 -19.34
CA GLY A 81 -20.63 16.73 -18.79
C GLY A 81 -20.95 17.06 -17.32
N ASP A 82 -22.19 17.42 -17.08
CA ASP A 82 -22.81 17.85 -15.81
C ASP A 82 -22.06 17.48 -14.51
N ASP A 83 -21.82 18.52 -13.67
CA ASP A 83 -21.49 18.50 -12.23
C ASP A 83 -20.03 18.50 -11.75
N VAL A 84 -19.09 19.12 -12.45
CA VAL A 84 -17.85 19.58 -11.77
C VAL A 84 -17.58 21.05 -12.07
N LYS A 85 -18.28 21.94 -11.37
CA LYS A 85 -17.87 23.35 -11.21
C LYS A 85 -16.88 23.46 -10.05
N GLU A 86 -15.69 22.92 -10.18
CA GLU A 86 -14.53 23.43 -9.49
C GLU A 86 -13.55 23.96 -10.54
N SER A 87 -13.48 25.28 -10.63
CA SER A 87 -12.40 25.95 -11.36
C SER A 87 -11.09 25.64 -10.61
N VAL A 88 -10.43 24.58 -11.02
CA VAL A 88 -9.08 24.27 -10.55
C VAL A 88 -8.17 25.37 -11.06
N LYS A 89 -7.85 26.33 -10.21
CA LYS A 89 -6.86 27.35 -10.50
C LYS A 89 -5.51 26.68 -10.68
N VAL A 90 -4.93 26.88 -11.85
CA VAL A 90 -3.68 26.30 -12.35
C VAL A 90 -2.42 26.80 -11.63
N ASP A 91 -2.56 27.55 -10.56
CA ASP A 91 -1.48 28.30 -9.91
C ASP A 91 -0.42 27.44 -9.17
N ASN A 92 -0.51 26.10 -9.16
CA ASN A 92 0.36 25.28 -8.31
C ASN A 92 1.24 24.23 -9.02
N ILE A 93 1.45 24.33 -10.34
CA ILE A 93 2.45 23.47 -11.04
C ILE A 93 3.90 23.84 -10.65
N ILE A 94 4.08 24.98 -10.01
CA ILE A 94 5.36 25.63 -9.74
C ILE A 94 6.33 24.81 -8.87
N ARG A 95 5.91 23.71 -8.23
CA ARG A 95 6.75 22.96 -7.28
C ARG A 95 6.96 21.49 -7.60
N THR A 96 6.62 21.04 -8.81
CA THR A 96 6.79 19.61 -9.20
C THR A 96 8.23 19.16 -9.33
N TYR A 97 9.17 20.10 -9.38
CA TYR A 97 10.60 19.84 -9.42
C TYR A 97 11.23 20.27 -8.10
N SER A 98 11.18 19.38 -7.13
CA SER A 98 11.70 19.63 -5.79
C SER A 98 13.23 19.57 -5.77
N HIS A 99 13.78 20.00 -4.64
CA HIS A 99 15.21 19.84 -4.32
C HIS A 99 15.72 18.40 -4.53
N THR A 100 14.83 17.42 -4.41
CA THR A 100 15.15 16.00 -4.58
C THR A 100 15.27 15.62 -6.06
N THR A 101 14.46 16.21 -6.91
CA THR A 101 14.47 15.96 -8.37
C THR A 101 15.61 16.72 -9.06
N LEU A 102 15.91 17.95 -8.59
CA LEU A 102 16.96 18.80 -9.17
C LEU A 102 18.31 18.65 -8.48
N ARG A 103 18.67 17.44 -8.05
CA ARG A 103 19.94 17.17 -7.34
C ARG A 103 21.20 17.56 -8.11
N ASN A 104 21.12 17.53 -9.44
CA ASN A 104 22.22 17.89 -10.32
C ASN A 104 22.29 19.41 -10.60
N ALA A 105 21.39 20.19 -10.01
CA ALA A 105 21.51 21.65 -10.10
C ALA A 105 22.73 22.14 -9.31
N MET A 106 23.60 22.81 -10.02
CA MET A 106 24.82 23.39 -9.46
C MET A 106 24.50 24.70 -8.72
N GLU A 107 25.38 25.08 -7.80
CA GLU A 107 25.27 26.28 -7.01
C GLU A 107 26.46 27.18 -7.22
N LEU A 108 26.21 28.47 -7.40
CA LEU A 108 27.22 29.52 -7.46
C LEU A 108 26.82 30.62 -6.46
N VAL A 109 27.64 30.81 -5.45
CA VAL A 109 27.48 31.91 -4.48
C VAL A 109 28.02 33.18 -5.12
N ILE A 110 27.14 34.19 -5.30
CA ILE A 110 27.49 35.49 -5.87
C ILE A 110 27.86 36.46 -4.77
N GLU A 111 27.05 36.49 -3.69
CA GLU A 111 27.26 37.34 -2.52
C GLU A 111 27.04 36.52 -1.25
N ASP A 112 27.87 36.75 -0.23
CA ASP A 112 27.85 36.03 1.02
C ASP A 112 26.95 36.70 2.06
N GLU A 113 26.73 36.06 3.20
CA GLU A 113 25.94 36.59 4.30
C GLU A 113 26.50 37.94 4.78
N PRO A 114 25.67 38.95 5.23
CA PRO A 114 24.23 38.79 5.54
C PRO A 114 23.27 39.06 4.38
N ASN A 115 23.73 39.43 3.21
CA ASN A 115 22.92 39.67 2.00
C ASN A 115 23.22 38.64 0.94
N ALA A 116 23.05 37.37 1.31
CA ALA A 116 23.43 36.26 0.42
C ALA A 116 22.65 36.25 -0.88
N THR A 117 23.39 36.11 -1.98
CA THR A 117 22.85 35.94 -3.34
C THR A 117 23.43 34.67 -3.96
N VAL A 118 22.56 33.77 -4.38
CA VAL A 118 22.94 32.45 -4.91
C VAL A 118 22.26 32.25 -6.27
N LEU A 119 23.03 31.73 -7.23
CA LEU A 119 22.53 31.21 -8.50
C LEU A 119 22.47 29.69 -8.43
N ARG A 120 21.30 29.12 -8.67
CA ARG A 120 21.15 27.69 -8.98
C ARG A 120 21.00 27.53 -10.49
N TYR A 121 21.69 26.58 -11.07
CA TYR A 121 21.64 26.36 -12.51
C TYR A 121 21.79 24.87 -12.86
N ILE A 122 21.16 24.46 -13.96
CA ILE A 122 21.22 23.11 -14.49
C ILE A 122 21.42 23.15 -16.00
N LYS A 123 22.22 22.22 -16.53
CA LYS A 123 22.30 22.05 -17.98
C LYS A 123 20.99 21.53 -18.53
N LYS A 124 20.55 22.06 -19.67
CA LYS A 124 19.35 21.55 -20.37
C LYS A 124 19.47 20.05 -20.65
N SER A 125 20.67 19.58 -21.06
CA SER A 125 20.91 18.14 -21.27
C SER A 125 20.78 17.26 -20.03
N GLU A 126 21.04 17.79 -18.83
CA GLU A 126 20.79 17.05 -17.57
C GLU A 126 19.29 17.07 -17.22
N LEU A 127 18.62 18.18 -17.52
CA LEU A 127 17.18 18.25 -17.35
C LEU A 127 16.45 17.29 -18.30
N ASP A 128 16.90 17.17 -19.55
CA ASP A 128 16.37 16.22 -20.52
C ASP A 128 16.47 14.77 -20.02
N LYS A 129 17.58 14.42 -19.35
CA LYS A 129 17.70 13.10 -18.71
C LYS A 129 16.69 12.88 -17.59
N ILE A 130 16.40 13.92 -16.79
CA ILE A 130 15.37 13.86 -15.74
C ILE A 130 14.00 13.63 -16.40
N PHE A 131 13.71 14.34 -17.47
CA PHE A 131 12.46 14.15 -18.23
C PHE A 131 12.36 12.75 -18.84
N GLU A 132 13.45 12.23 -19.40
CA GLU A 132 13.49 10.88 -19.96
C GLU A 132 13.23 9.81 -18.88
N GLN A 133 13.87 9.92 -17.72
CA GLN A 133 13.63 9.02 -16.58
C GLN A 133 12.17 9.07 -16.13
N ARG A 134 11.58 10.26 -16.09
CA ARG A 134 10.15 10.44 -15.75
C ARG A 134 9.22 9.84 -16.80
N ARG A 135 9.52 9.99 -18.11
CA ARG A 135 8.78 9.32 -19.18
C ARG A 135 8.80 7.80 -19.04
N ASN A 136 9.97 7.23 -18.71
CA ASN A 136 10.09 5.79 -18.48
C ASN A 136 9.22 5.31 -17.33
N LYS A 137 9.14 6.08 -16.24
CA LYS A 137 8.25 5.77 -15.11
C LYS A 137 6.77 5.88 -15.48
N VAL A 138 6.40 6.89 -16.23
CA VAL A 138 5.02 7.04 -16.75
C VAL A 138 4.61 5.79 -17.52
N LEU A 139 5.47 5.32 -18.44
CA LEU A 139 5.23 4.11 -19.23
C LEU A 139 5.21 2.85 -18.36
N GLU A 140 6.08 2.76 -17.36
CA GLU A 140 6.10 1.65 -16.40
C GLU A 140 4.77 1.56 -15.64
N TYR A 141 4.30 2.67 -15.05
CA TYR A 141 3.02 2.69 -14.35
C TYR A 141 1.84 2.36 -15.27
N ALA A 142 1.82 2.91 -16.49
CA ALA A 142 0.77 2.60 -17.46
C ALA A 142 0.77 1.12 -17.88
N SER A 143 1.94 0.53 -18.07
CA SER A 143 2.08 -0.89 -18.42
C SER A 143 1.67 -1.79 -17.26
N ASN A 144 2.05 -1.44 -16.03
CA ASN A 144 1.64 -2.16 -14.82
C ASN A 144 0.13 -2.10 -14.65
N ALA A 145 -0.49 -0.93 -14.87
CA ALA A 145 -1.94 -0.77 -14.81
C ALA A 145 -2.67 -1.70 -15.78
N GLN A 146 -2.21 -1.80 -17.03
CA GLN A 146 -2.79 -2.71 -18.03
C GLN A 146 -2.62 -4.19 -17.64
N LYS A 147 -1.48 -4.54 -17.05
CA LYS A 147 -1.23 -5.88 -16.51
C LYS A 147 -2.19 -6.21 -15.38
N TYR A 148 -2.32 -5.31 -14.39
CA TYR A 148 -3.23 -5.49 -13.25
C TYR A 148 -4.69 -5.60 -13.69
N GLU A 149 -5.12 -4.82 -14.70
CA GLU A 149 -6.47 -4.93 -15.24
C GLU A 149 -6.72 -6.32 -15.85
N LYS A 150 -5.77 -6.86 -16.63
CA LYS A 150 -5.85 -8.23 -17.19
C LYS A 150 -5.91 -9.30 -16.11
N GLU A 151 -5.23 -9.07 -14.99
CA GLU A 151 -5.24 -9.95 -13.81
C GLU A 151 -6.46 -9.74 -12.91
N ASN A 152 -7.40 -8.88 -13.28
CA ASN A 152 -8.57 -8.49 -12.48
C ASN A 152 -8.24 -7.79 -11.15
N LYS A 153 -7.04 -7.23 -11.02
CA LYS A 153 -6.57 -6.42 -9.87
C LYS A 153 -6.91 -4.96 -10.11
N VAL A 154 -8.21 -4.64 -10.12
CA VAL A 154 -8.69 -3.32 -10.59
C VAL A 154 -8.32 -2.15 -9.68
N ALA A 155 -8.17 -2.39 -8.38
CA ALA A 155 -7.69 -1.37 -7.45
C ALA A 155 -6.25 -0.97 -7.76
N ASP A 156 -5.35 -1.96 -7.94
CA ASP A 156 -3.95 -1.74 -8.33
C ASP A 156 -3.85 -1.08 -9.71
N ALA A 157 -4.75 -1.47 -10.66
CA ALA A 157 -4.82 -0.87 -11.98
C ALA A 157 -5.18 0.62 -11.90
N LEU A 158 -6.22 0.98 -11.13
CA LEU A 158 -6.65 2.37 -10.93
C LEU A 158 -5.55 3.22 -10.29
N SER A 159 -4.90 2.72 -9.23
CA SER A 159 -3.78 3.41 -8.56
C SER A 159 -2.61 3.63 -9.51
N SER A 160 -2.27 2.62 -10.33
CA SER A 160 -1.17 2.72 -11.29
C SER A 160 -1.50 3.68 -12.45
N TYR A 161 -2.73 3.68 -12.96
CA TYR A 161 -3.17 4.68 -13.93
C TYR A 161 -3.13 6.09 -13.35
N TYR A 162 -3.56 6.27 -12.09
CA TYR A 162 -3.49 7.56 -11.43
C TYR A 162 -2.06 8.06 -11.25
N ALA A 163 -1.13 7.19 -10.81
CA ALA A 163 0.29 7.52 -10.68
C ALA A 163 0.91 7.90 -12.03
N SER A 164 0.59 7.13 -13.09
CA SER A 164 1.02 7.44 -14.46
C SER A 164 0.53 8.82 -14.90
N LEU A 165 -0.75 9.12 -14.67
CA LEU A 165 -1.35 10.41 -15.04
C LEU A 165 -0.75 11.57 -14.24
N ALA A 166 -0.48 11.40 -12.95
CA ALA A 166 0.15 12.41 -12.10
C ALA A 166 1.55 12.78 -12.61
N LEU A 167 2.37 11.78 -12.92
CA LEU A 167 3.71 12.00 -13.48
C LEU A 167 3.66 12.59 -14.89
N LEU A 168 2.72 12.13 -15.71
CA LEU A 168 2.54 12.60 -17.09
C LEU A 168 2.29 14.12 -17.14
N ARG A 169 1.46 14.64 -16.23
CA ARG A 169 1.16 16.07 -16.09
C ARG A 169 2.38 16.93 -15.77
N SER A 170 3.41 16.34 -15.23
CA SER A 170 4.64 17.03 -14.84
C SER A 170 5.71 17.02 -15.94
N LEU A 171 5.40 16.50 -17.12
CA LEU A 171 6.27 16.48 -18.28
C LEU A 171 5.92 17.59 -19.27
N PRO A 172 6.91 18.24 -19.91
CA PRO A 172 6.65 19.30 -20.89
C PRO A 172 5.94 18.81 -22.16
N ASP A 173 6.13 17.53 -22.50
CA ASP A 173 5.55 16.85 -23.67
C ASP A 173 4.55 15.76 -23.27
N GLY A 174 3.98 15.86 -22.06
CA GLY A 174 3.09 14.84 -21.51
C GLY A 174 1.83 14.62 -22.37
N SER A 175 1.29 15.67 -22.98
CA SER A 175 0.12 15.58 -23.88
C SER A 175 0.40 14.76 -25.14
N ASP A 176 1.64 14.77 -25.62
CA ASP A 176 2.05 14.12 -26.88
C ASP A 176 2.65 12.74 -26.66
N MET A 177 2.79 12.32 -25.38
CA MET A 177 3.32 11.00 -25.05
C MET A 177 2.45 9.88 -25.63
N LYS A 178 3.11 8.95 -26.31
CA LYS A 178 2.48 7.78 -26.92
C LYS A 178 2.95 6.50 -26.29
N ILE A 179 2.08 5.52 -26.29
CA ILE A 179 2.40 4.12 -25.95
C ILE A 179 2.06 3.23 -27.15
N ARG A 180 2.88 2.22 -27.37
CA ARG A 180 2.64 1.23 -28.40
C ARG A 180 1.82 0.08 -27.83
N LEU A 181 0.62 -0.11 -28.36
CA LEU A 181 -0.26 -1.23 -28.04
C LEU A 181 -0.12 -2.32 -29.10
N GLY A 182 0.58 -3.42 -28.76
CA GLY A 182 0.83 -4.50 -29.72
C GLY A 182 1.89 -4.16 -30.77
N PHE A 183 1.71 -4.66 -31.99
CA PHE A 183 2.76 -4.58 -33.04
C PHE A 183 2.65 -3.34 -33.96
N THR A 184 1.55 -2.61 -33.98
CA THR A 184 1.27 -1.67 -35.09
C THR A 184 0.73 -0.29 -34.71
N GLU A 185 0.12 -0.06 -33.55
CA GLU A 185 -0.52 1.22 -33.24
C GLU A 185 0.14 1.97 -32.09
N GLU A 186 0.51 3.22 -32.37
CA GLU A 186 0.88 4.19 -31.34
C GLU A 186 -0.34 5.02 -30.96
N THR A 187 -0.68 4.99 -29.68
CA THR A 187 -1.83 5.71 -29.13
C THR A 187 -1.36 6.75 -28.12
N LEU A 188 -1.99 7.92 -28.11
CA LEU A 188 -1.74 8.93 -27.07
C LEU A 188 -2.06 8.35 -25.70
N LEU A 189 -1.11 8.50 -24.78
CA LEU A 189 -1.17 7.85 -23.48
C LEU A 189 -2.24 8.44 -22.57
N MET A 190 -2.38 9.77 -22.52
CA MET A 190 -3.34 10.43 -21.64
C MET A 190 -4.80 10.04 -21.95
N PRO A 191 -5.29 10.16 -23.20
CA PRO A 191 -6.64 9.70 -23.53
C PRO A 191 -6.84 8.21 -23.29
N LEU A 192 -5.81 7.40 -23.50
CA LEU A 192 -5.88 5.96 -23.24
C LEU A 192 -6.07 5.66 -21.75
N ILE A 193 -5.28 6.31 -20.88
CA ILE A 193 -5.43 6.15 -19.41
C ILE A 193 -6.84 6.52 -19.00
N MET A 194 -7.35 7.65 -19.45
CA MET A 194 -8.69 8.14 -19.09
C MET A 194 -9.78 7.19 -19.58
N LYS A 195 -9.65 6.70 -20.81
CA LYS A 195 -10.56 5.68 -21.35
C LYS A 195 -10.56 4.42 -20.48
N ASN A 196 -9.38 3.89 -20.13
CA ASN A 196 -9.27 2.66 -19.35
C ASN A 196 -9.81 2.85 -17.93
N VAL A 197 -9.52 3.97 -17.27
CA VAL A 197 -10.10 4.29 -15.96
C VAL A 197 -11.63 4.33 -16.03
N ASN A 198 -12.20 5.01 -17.02
CA ASN A 198 -13.64 5.06 -17.21
C ASN A 198 -14.24 3.67 -17.52
N GLU A 199 -13.56 2.86 -18.33
CA GLU A 199 -13.99 1.48 -18.62
C GLU A 199 -14.00 0.63 -17.34
N ILE A 200 -12.98 0.75 -16.48
CA ILE A 200 -12.97 0.05 -15.19
C ILE A 200 -14.17 0.49 -14.35
N LEU A 201 -14.34 1.80 -14.14
CA LEU A 201 -15.39 2.35 -13.29
C LEU A 201 -16.80 2.02 -13.79
N ASN A 202 -17.01 2.01 -15.11
CA ASN A 202 -18.30 1.65 -15.71
C ASN A 202 -18.62 0.16 -15.61
N ASN A 203 -17.63 -0.70 -15.38
CA ASN A 203 -17.78 -2.13 -15.21
C ASN A 203 -17.64 -2.61 -13.75
N VAL A 204 -17.41 -1.66 -12.81
CA VAL A 204 -17.45 -1.96 -11.38
C VAL A 204 -18.91 -1.82 -10.90
N GLU A 205 -19.44 -2.87 -10.30
CA GLU A 205 -20.77 -2.91 -9.71
C GLU A 205 -20.65 -3.05 -8.19
N ILE A 206 -21.42 -2.24 -7.45
CA ILE A 206 -21.55 -2.34 -6.01
C ILE A 206 -22.96 -2.83 -5.70
N LYS A 207 -23.07 -4.02 -5.12
CA LYS A 207 -24.34 -4.65 -4.73
C LYS A 207 -24.44 -4.75 -3.22
N THR A 208 -25.62 -4.56 -2.67
CA THR A 208 -25.89 -4.84 -1.26
C THR A 208 -26.13 -6.33 -1.09
N GLU A 209 -25.34 -6.97 -0.24
CA GLU A 209 -25.46 -8.40 0.04
C GLU A 209 -26.33 -8.66 1.27
N ALA A 210 -26.15 -7.84 2.32
CA ALA A 210 -26.92 -7.93 3.55
C ALA A 210 -27.11 -6.54 4.15
N ILE A 211 -28.19 -6.36 4.91
CA ILE A 211 -28.47 -5.16 5.70
C ILE A 211 -28.74 -5.61 7.13
N GLU A 212 -28.04 -5.04 8.08
CA GLU A 212 -28.21 -5.28 9.51
C GLU A 212 -28.45 -3.94 10.22
N ASP A 213 -29.49 -3.90 11.06
CA ASP A 213 -29.81 -2.75 11.90
C ASP A 213 -29.28 -3.03 13.31
N ASP A 214 -28.39 -2.17 13.82
CA ASP A 214 -27.85 -2.23 15.18
C ASP A 214 -28.10 -0.87 15.88
N GLY A 215 -29.06 -0.85 16.79
CA GLY A 215 -29.47 0.37 17.47
C GLY A 215 -29.92 1.47 16.49
N ASP A 216 -29.19 2.59 16.50
CA ASP A 216 -29.46 3.76 15.65
C ASP A 216 -28.71 3.71 14.31
N GLU A 217 -27.87 2.69 14.10
CA GLU A 217 -27.08 2.50 12.90
C GLU A 217 -27.62 1.35 12.03
N ARG A 218 -27.36 1.47 10.74
CA ARG A 218 -27.59 0.45 9.73
C ARG A 218 -26.28 0.14 9.03
N THR A 219 -25.85 -1.12 9.07
CA THR A 219 -24.71 -1.61 8.32
C THR A 219 -25.18 -2.39 7.11
N MET A 220 -24.66 -1.99 5.95
CA MET A 220 -24.85 -2.71 4.70
C MET A 220 -23.55 -3.41 4.36
N VAL A 221 -23.58 -4.71 4.19
CA VAL A 221 -22.52 -5.46 3.57
C VAL A 221 -22.66 -5.30 2.06
N ILE A 222 -21.61 -4.83 1.43
CA ILE A 222 -21.58 -4.62 -0.02
C ILE A 222 -20.62 -5.61 -0.68
N ASN A 223 -20.99 -6.02 -1.89
CA ASN A 223 -20.16 -6.80 -2.76
C ASN A 223 -19.77 -5.96 -3.97
N ILE A 224 -18.46 -5.73 -4.14
CA ILE A 224 -17.88 -4.95 -5.23
C ILE A 224 -17.33 -5.94 -6.26
N GLN A 225 -17.81 -5.86 -7.48
CA GLN A 225 -17.46 -6.74 -8.58
C GLN A 225 -16.97 -5.94 -9.78
N TYR A 226 -16.01 -6.49 -10.51
CA TYR A 226 -15.57 -6.01 -11.80
C TYR A 226 -15.77 -7.12 -12.85
N LYS A 227 -16.60 -6.84 -13.86
CA LYS A 227 -16.95 -7.84 -14.89
C LYS A 227 -17.40 -9.19 -14.28
N GLY A 228 -18.18 -9.13 -13.19
CA GLY A 228 -18.71 -10.29 -12.49
C GLY A 228 -17.75 -11.05 -11.58
N LYS A 229 -16.51 -10.57 -11.40
CA LYS A 229 -15.52 -11.14 -10.46
C LYS A 229 -15.31 -10.19 -9.27
N PRO A 230 -15.01 -10.70 -8.06
CA PRO A 230 -14.70 -9.86 -6.93
C PRO A 230 -13.57 -8.87 -7.22
N ALA A 231 -13.76 -7.59 -6.87
CA ALA A 231 -12.75 -6.55 -6.97
C ALA A 231 -12.00 -6.46 -5.63
N ALA A 232 -10.93 -7.25 -5.48
CA ALA A 232 -10.15 -7.28 -4.25
C ALA A 232 -9.44 -5.94 -4.00
N ASN A 233 -9.31 -5.57 -2.72
CA ASN A 233 -8.62 -4.36 -2.25
C ASN A 233 -9.18 -3.04 -2.82
N PHE A 234 -10.41 -3.04 -3.30
CA PHE A 234 -11.04 -1.86 -3.86
C PHE A 234 -11.28 -0.82 -2.76
N ASN A 235 -10.70 0.37 -2.94
CA ASN A 235 -10.80 1.45 -1.96
C ASN A 235 -11.99 2.35 -2.28
N TYR A 236 -12.77 2.68 -1.26
CA TYR A 236 -13.93 3.55 -1.38
C TYR A 236 -14.14 4.38 -0.12
N THR A 237 -14.85 5.49 -0.27
CA THR A 237 -15.40 6.30 0.82
C THR A 237 -16.89 6.49 0.58
N TYR A 238 -17.63 6.81 1.63
CA TYR A 238 -19.06 7.11 1.52
C TYR A 238 -19.48 8.24 2.46
N TYR A 239 -20.58 8.92 2.13
CA TYR A 239 -21.17 9.91 3.01
C TYR A 239 -22.09 9.22 4.01
N ASN A 240 -21.81 9.37 5.31
CA ASN A 240 -22.54 8.69 6.39
C ASN A 240 -23.71 9.49 6.97
N GLY A 241 -24.08 10.59 6.34
CA GLY A 241 -25.15 11.47 6.81
C GLY A 241 -24.64 12.73 7.52
N SER A 242 -23.42 12.74 8.05
CA SER A 242 -22.77 13.89 8.69
C SER A 242 -21.44 14.28 8.06
N SER A 243 -20.65 13.30 7.69
CA SER A 243 -19.32 13.48 7.10
C SER A 243 -19.03 12.36 6.09
N ARG A 244 -17.95 12.50 5.35
CA ARG A 244 -17.41 11.41 4.56
C ARG A 244 -16.70 10.42 5.47
N SER A 245 -16.89 9.12 5.20
CA SER A 245 -16.25 8.05 5.94
C SER A 245 -14.72 8.10 5.80
N ASP A 246 -14.04 7.35 6.65
CA ASP A 246 -12.66 6.94 6.41
C ASP A 246 -12.59 6.10 5.12
N VAL A 247 -11.37 5.95 4.57
CA VAL A 247 -11.16 5.08 3.41
C VAL A 247 -11.36 3.62 3.83
N CYS A 248 -12.30 2.96 3.18
CA CYS A 248 -12.58 1.54 3.36
C CYS A 248 -11.91 0.75 2.23
N SER A 249 -11.36 -0.41 2.54
CA SER A 249 -10.80 -1.34 1.56
C SER A 249 -11.61 -2.63 1.57
N ALA A 250 -12.21 -2.98 0.43
CA ALA A 250 -12.95 -4.22 0.29
C ALA A 250 -11.99 -5.42 0.22
N LYS A 251 -12.23 -6.45 1.04
CA LYS A 251 -11.50 -7.72 0.95
C LYS A 251 -12.25 -8.68 0.03
N ASP A 252 -11.57 -9.20 -0.99
CA ASP A 252 -12.17 -10.11 -1.98
C ASP A 252 -13.53 -9.59 -2.52
N GLY A 253 -13.62 -8.27 -2.70
CA GLY A 253 -14.84 -7.60 -3.12
C GLY A 253 -15.85 -7.33 -2.02
N THR A 254 -15.66 -7.81 -0.80
CA THR A 254 -16.59 -7.58 0.32
C THR A 254 -16.16 -6.36 1.13
N GLY A 255 -17.07 -5.43 1.33
CA GLY A 255 -16.90 -4.23 2.16
C GLY A 255 -18.14 -3.93 2.98
N ASP A 256 -18.09 -2.86 3.77
CA ASP A 256 -19.23 -2.41 4.58
C ASP A 256 -19.49 -0.90 4.46
N ILE A 257 -20.74 -0.53 4.60
CA ILE A 257 -21.21 0.86 4.68
C ILE A 257 -22.09 0.99 5.90
N THR A 258 -21.70 1.83 6.86
CA THR A 258 -22.47 2.10 8.07
C THR A 258 -23.04 3.52 8.02
N ILE A 259 -24.36 3.63 8.11
CA ILE A 259 -25.12 4.89 8.06
C ILE A 259 -26.16 4.94 9.20
N PRO A 260 -26.61 6.13 9.61
CA PRO A 260 -27.74 6.26 10.52
C PRO A 260 -29.01 5.57 9.94
N LYS A 261 -29.75 4.86 10.78
CA LYS A 261 -30.94 4.08 10.39
C LYS A 261 -32.00 4.91 9.66
N GLY A 262 -32.15 6.19 9.99
CA GLY A 262 -33.06 7.12 9.34
C GLY A 262 -32.59 7.71 8.02
N MET A 263 -31.37 7.43 7.61
CA MET A 263 -30.81 7.97 6.37
C MET A 263 -31.38 7.23 5.16
N SER A 264 -31.89 7.97 4.18
CA SER A 264 -32.33 7.39 2.91
C SER A 264 -31.16 6.92 2.07
N LEU A 265 -31.25 5.70 1.51
CA LEU A 265 -30.23 5.17 0.59
C LEU A 265 -30.05 6.01 -0.67
N SER A 266 -31.05 6.80 -1.06
CA SER A 266 -30.93 7.75 -2.18
C SER A 266 -29.94 8.89 -1.90
N LYS A 267 -29.62 9.16 -0.64
CA LYS A 267 -28.61 10.15 -0.21
C LYS A 267 -27.23 9.54 -0.02
N LEU A 268 -27.11 8.23 -0.16
CA LEU A 268 -25.83 7.55 -0.05
C LEU A 268 -24.96 7.93 -1.25
N ASP A 269 -23.81 8.52 -0.97
CA ASP A 269 -22.82 8.96 -1.94
C ASP A 269 -21.55 8.17 -1.71
N ILE A 270 -21.22 7.26 -2.64
CA ILE A 270 -20.05 6.38 -2.58
C ILE A 270 -19.05 6.85 -3.62
N HIS A 271 -17.81 6.98 -3.22
CA HIS A 271 -16.70 7.28 -4.14
C HIS A 271 -15.68 6.15 -4.14
N ALA A 272 -15.26 5.73 -5.32
CA ALA A 272 -14.05 4.94 -5.50
C ALA A 272 -12.82 5.83 -5.24
N GLU A 273 -11.88 5.37 -4.45
CA GLU A 273 -10.66 6.10 -4.12
C GLU A 273 -9.46 5.47 -4.84
N TYR A 274 -8.67 6.30 -5.55
CA TYR A 274 -7.47 5.84 -6.26
C TYR A 274 -6.24 6.24 -5.45
N ILE A 275 -6.07 5.63 -4.30
CA ILE A 275 -4.99 5.92 -3.39
C ILE A 275 -3.70 5.35 -3.97
N CYS A 276 -2.73 6.21 -4.27
CA CYS A 276 -1.37 5.82 -4.65
C CYS A 276 -0.33 6.28 -3.62
N GLU A 277 -0.76 6.50 -2.37
CA GLU A 277 0.15 6.93 -1.30
C GLU A 277 1.19 5.87 -0.95
N ASP A 278 0.81 4.61 -1.09
CA ASP A 278 1.72 3.49 -0.84
C ASP A 278 2.84 3.47 -1.89
N GLU A 279 2.52 3.62 -3.18
CA GLU A 279 3.51 3.74 -4.26
C GLU A 279 4.38 4.99 -4.09
N ALA A 280 3.80 6.10 -3.67
CA ALA A 280 4.53 7.34 -3.41
C ALA A 280 5.49 7.23 -2.22
N ASN A 281 5.29 6.32 -1.28
CA ASN A 281 6.26 6.07 -0.20
C ASN A 281 7.59 5.51 -0.71
N TYR A 282 7.58 4.79 -1.84
CA TYR A 282 8.79 4.23 -2.47
C TYR A 282 9.32 5.11 -3.57
N ASP A 283 8.43 5.74 -4.33
CA ASP A 283 8.78 6.62 -5.43
C ASP A 283 8.76 8.08 -4.97
N ARG A 284 9.95 8.57 -4.59
CA ARG A 284 10.10 9.97 -4.18
C ARG A 284 9.71 10.96 -5.25
N GLU A 285 9.93 10.62 -6.51
CA GLU A 285 9.55 11.48 -7.61
C GLU A 285 8.03 11.56 -7.73
N LEU A 286 7.33 10.42 -7.58
CA LEU A 286 5.89 10.40 -7.49
C LEU A 286 5.40 11.18 -6.26
N ARG A 287 6.04 11.00 -5.09
CA ARG A 287 5.73 11.76 -3.87
C ARG A 287 5.89 13.27 -4.10
N ASP A 288 7.02 13.68 -4.66
CA ASP A 288 7.29 15.09 -4.94
C ASP A 288 6.22 15.70 -5.88
N VAL A 289 5.77 14.93 -6.88
CA VAL A 289 4.69 15.36 -7.78
C VAL A 289 3.36 15.44 -7.05
N LEU A 290 3.00 14.45 -6.25
CA LEU A 290 1.72 14.42 -5.53
C LEU A 290 1.63 15.50 -4.44
N ASP A 291 2.75 15.76 -3.73
CA ASP A 291 2.80 16.77 -2.65
C ASP A 291 2.79 18.21 -3.19
N ASN A 292 3.24 18.41 -4.43
CA ASN A 292 3.45 19.74 -5.00
C ASN A 292 2.56 20.06 -6.22
N THR A 293 1.68 19.14 -6.63
CA THR A 293 0.68 19.40 -7.68
C THR A 293 -0.72 19.44 -7.11
N THR A 294 -1.60 20.19 -7.76
CA THR A 294 -3.04 20.02 -7.53
C THR A 294 -3.42 18.56 -7.78
N PRO A 295 -4.28 17.97 -6.93
CA PRO A 295 -4.77 16.61 -7.15
C PRO A 295 -5.23 16.44 -8.59
N VAL A 296 -4.85 15.31 -9.18
CA VAL A 296 -5.34 14.96 -10.51
C VAL A 296 -6.86 14.86 -10.43
N PRO A 297 -7.65 15.49 -11.33
CA PRO A 297 -9.04 15.12 -11.53
C PRO A 297 -9.08 13.59 -11.65
N PHE A 298 -10.08 12.92 -11.18
CA PHE A 298 -10.17 11.44 -11.14
C PHE A 298 -9.42 10.71 -10.00
N ARG A 299 -8.97 11.44 -8.97
CA ARG A 299 -8.50 10.76 -7.74
C ARG A 299 -9.61 9.89 -7.12
N THR A 300 -10.84 10.35 -7.30
CA THR A 300 -12.06 9.68 -6.83
C THR A 300 -13.11 9.68 -7.94
N ALA A 301 -14.00 8.71 -7.92
CA ALA A 301 -15.14 8.66 -8.83
C ALA A 301 -16.42 8.26 -8.09
N LYS A 302 -17.50 8.94 -8.40
CA LYS A 302 -18.82 8.64 -7.82
C LYS A 302 -19.31 7.29 -8.32
N MET A 303 -19.68 6.43 -7.37
CA MET A 303 -20.21 5.09 -7.63
C MET A 303 -21.69 5.01 -7.24
N LYS A 304 -22.42 4.13 -7.88
CA LYS A 304 -23.84 3.89 -7.57
C LYS A 304 -24.00 2.48 -7.05
N LEU A 305 -24.82 2.33 -5.99
CA LEU A 305 -25.35 1.02 -5.64
C LEU A 305 -26.22 0.50 -6.78
N ALA A 306 -26.02 -0.75 -7.16
CA ALA A 306 -26.93 -1.42 -8.08
C ALA A 306 -28.34 -1.43 -7.47
N LYS A 307 -29.35 -1.20 -8.30
CA LYS A 307 -30.74 -1.29 -7.86
C LYS A 307 -31.08 -2.76 -7.69
N ASP A 308 -30.98 -3.26 -6.46
CA ASP A 308 -31.37 -4.63 -6.16
C ASP A 308 -32.89 -4.78 -6.20
N LYS A 309 -33.33 -5.86 -6.82
CA LYS A 309 -34.67 -6.39 -6.64
C LYS A 309 -34.69 -6.98 -5.23
N GLU A 310 -35.29 -6.24 -4.28
CA GLU A 310 -35.60 -6.68 -2.91
C GLU A 310 -34.46 -7.34 -2.15
N VAL A 311 -33.62 -6.53 -1.53
CA VAL A 311 -32.78 -7.01 -0.42
C VAL A 311 -33.73 -7.33 0.74
N LYS A 312 -33.95 -8.59 1.04
CA LYS A 312 -34.67 -9.01 2.24
C LYS A 312 -33.88 -8.50 3.44
N ALA A 313 -34.47 -7.58 4.19
CA ALA A 313 -33.95 -7.22 5.51
C ALA A 313 -33.91 -8.53 6.31
N VAL A 314 -32.72 -8.96 6.68
CA VAL A 314 -32.54 -10.02 7.67
C VAL A 314 -32.87 -9.36 9.00
N ALA A 315 -34.15 -9.43 9.38
CA ALA A 315 -34.51 -9.11 10.74
C ALA A 315 -33.67 -10.01 11.65
N ALA A 316 -33.14 -9.44 12.72
CA ALA A 316 -32.44 -10.17 13.77
C ALA A 316 -33.44 -11.14 14.45
N ASN A 317 -33.78 -12.19 13.77
CA ASN A 317 -34.48 -13.32 14.36
C ASN A 317 -33.40 -14.22 14.97
N VAL A 318 -33.20 -14.06 16.25
CA VAL A 318 -32.59 -15.05 17.12
C VAL A 318 -33.45 -16.31 17.06
N ASN A 319 -33.35 -17.07 16.00
CA ASN A 319 -33.72 -18.49 15.97
C ASN A 319 -33.46 -19.05 14.56
N THR A 320 -32.66 -20.11 14.57
CA THR A 320 -32.32 -20.99 13.44
C THR A 320 -31.30 -20.47 12.43
N ALA A 321 -30.02 -20.55 12.79
CA ALA A 321 -28.98 -20.71 11.79
C ALA A 321 -29.16 -22.09 11.14
N THR A 322 -29.87 -22.11 10.02
CA THR A 322 -29.92 -23.29 9.15
C THR A 322 -28.59 -23.33 8.41
N ALA A 323 -27.78 -24.35 8.67
CA ALA A 323 -26.61 -24.65 7.85
C ALA A 323 -27.09 -24.95 6.43
N THR A 324 -27.16 -23.92 5.59
CA THR A 324 -27.44 -24.11 4.18
C THR A 324 -26.11 -24.48 3.51
N VAL A 325 -25.95 -25.75 3.24
CA VAL A 325 -24.91 -26.26 2.35
C VAL A 325 -25.20 -25.70 0.96
N MET A 326 -24.65 -24.54 0.64
CA MET A 326 -24.59 -24.10 -0.75
C MET A 326 -23.49 -24.89 -1.44
N SER A 327 -23.92 -25.86 -2.29
CA SER A 327 -23.07 -26.51 -3.26
C SER A 327 -22.39 -25.44 -4.11
N ALA A 328 -21.12 -25.20 -3.86
CA ALA A 328 -20.26 -24.51 -4.81
C ALA A 328 -20.23 -25.31 -6.12
N PRO A 329 -20.15 -24.64 -7.30
CA PRO A 329 -20.00 -25.36 -8.53
C PRO A 329 -18.71 -26.21 -8.44
N ALA A 330 -18.86 -27.49 -8.72
CA ALA A 330 -17.83 -28.50 -8.65
C ALA A 330 -16.63 -28.09 -9.51
N SER A 331 -15.56 -27.66 -8.84
CA SER A 331 -14.20 -27.74 -9.36
C SER A 331 -13.37 -28.39 -8.26
N ALA A 332 -12.98 -29.61 -8.55
CA ALA A 332 -12.33 -30.59 -7.73
C ALA A 332 -11.30 -30.03 -6.72
N ALA A 333 -11.69 -29.97 -5.45
CA ALA A 333 -10.80 -30.16 -4.33
C ALA A 333 -11.66 -30.78 -3.22
N THR A 334 -11.38 -31.99 -2.85
CA THR A 334 -11.97 -32.73 -1.74
C THR A 334 -11.68 -32.03 -0.42
N SER A 335 -12.46 -30.99 -0.10
CA SER A 335 -12.61 -30.58 1.28
C SER A 335 -13.63 -31.55 1.88
N THR A 336 -13.22 -32.39 2.80
CA THR A 336 -14.10 -33.16 3.65
C THR A 336 -14.83 -32.17 4.57
N THR A 337 -15.96 -31.64 4.11
CA THR A 337 -16.92 -30.95 4.95
C THR A 337 -17.43 -31.96 5.97
N MET A 338 -17.47 -31.56 7.25
CA MET A 338 -17.98 -32.40 8.32
C MET A 338 -19.45 -32.68 8.10
N ASP A 339 -19.88 -33.88 8.48
CA ASP A 339 -21.29 -34.29 8.51
C ASP A 339 -22.07 -33.40 9.51
N ASP A 340 -23.26 -32.95 9.15
CA ASP A 340 -24.11 -32.06 9.98
C ASP A 340 -24.32 -32.56 11.42
N SER A 341 -24.32 -33.89 11.63
CA SER A 341 -24.44 -34.49 12.96
C SER A 341 -23.23 -34.25 13.86
N LYS A 342 -22.04 -34.02 13.28
CA LYS A 342 -20.79 -33.77 14.00
C LYS A 342 -20.52 -32.30 14.25
N VAL A 343 -21.23 -31.41 13.56
CA VAL A 343 -21.02 -29.96 13.58
C VAL A 343 -21.71 -29.28 14.77
N SER A 344 -22.79 -29.89 15.30
CA SER A 344 -23.64 -29.29 16.32
C SER A 344 -22.92 -28.69 17.53
N PRO A 345 -21.93 -29.34 18.18
CA PRO A 345 -21.25 -28.76 19.34
C PRO A 345 -20.43 -27.51 19.00
N TYR A 346 -19.80 -27.50 17.81
CA TYR A 346 -18.98 -26.38 17.33
C TYR A 346 -19.87 -25.21 16.90
N LEU A 347 -21.01 -25.49 16.31
CA LEU A 347 -21.99 -24.49 15.91
C LEU A 347 -22.53 -23.71 17.12
N ASP A 348 -22.87 -24.38 18.21
CA ASP A 348 -23.32 -23.73 19.45
C ASP A 348 -22.26 -22.79 20.03
N THR A 349 -20.99 -23.21 20.05
CA THR A 349 -19.86 -22.35 20.45
C THR A 349 -19.76 -21.10 19.58
N MET A 350 -19.80 -21.26 18.26
CA MET A 350 -19.66 -20.14 17.33
C MET A 350 -20.84 -19.18 17.36
N GLN A 351 -22.06 -19.68 17.60
CA GLN A 351 -23.25 -18.83 17.78
C GLN A 351 -23.15 -17.97 19.05
N LYS A 352 -22.65 -18.55 20.15
CA LYS A 352 -22.38 -17.79 21.39
C LYS A 352 -21.34 -16.69 21.15
N ILE A 353 -20.29 -16.99 20.40
CA ILE A 353 -19.23 -16.01 20.04
C ILE A 353 -19.82 -14.90 19.16
N GLU A 354 -20.61 -15.24 18.15
CA GLU A 354 -21.29 -14.27 17.31
C GLU A 354 -22.15 -13.31 18.15
N LEU A 355 -22.99 -13.86 19.02
CA LEU A 355 -23.86 -13.07 19.89
C LEU A 355 -23.06 -12.15 20.83
N ALA A 356 -21.97 -12.67 21.41
CA ALA A 356 -21.11 -11.89 22.30
C ALA A 356 -20.40 -10.73 21.59
N ILE A 357 -19.98 -10.91 20.32
CA ILE A 357 -19.39 -9.83 19.50
C ILE A 357 -20.45 -8.76 19.21
N ARG A 358 -21.68 -9.15 18.85
CA ARG A 358 -22.78 -8.21 18.60
C ARG A 358 -23.14 -7.40 19.85
N GLN A 359 -23.17 -8.06 21.01
CA GLN A 359 -23.51 -7.45 22.30
C GLN A 359 -22.33 -6.80 23.01
N LYS A 360 -21.11 -6.97 22.51
CA LYS A 360 -19.84 -6.55 23.17
C LYS A 360 -19.73 -7.13 24.59
N SER A 361 -20.24 -8.34 24.81
CA SER A 361 -20.31 -9.04 26.11
C SER A 361 -19.35 -10.24 26.12
N TYR A 362 -18.05 -10.00 26.21
CA TYR A 362 -17.02 -11.02 25.97
C TYR A 362 -16.78 -11.95 27.17
N GLU A 363 -16.96 -11.46 28.40
CA GLU A 363 -16.77 -12.27 29.61
C GLU A 363 -17.75 -13.45 29.70
N SER A 364 -18.95 -13.31 29.15
CA SER A 364 -20.00 -14.34 29.19
C SER A 364 -19.65 -15.60 28.39
N ILE A 365 -18.67 -15.52 27.50
CA ILE A 365 -18.26 -16.64 26.62
C ILE A 365 -16.89 -17.20 26.95
N ARG A 366 -16.30 -16.82 28.08
CA ARG A 366 -14.96 -17.29 28.48
C ARG A 366 -14.82 -18.81 28.48
N ASP A 367 -15.87 -19.52 28.87
CA ASP A 367 -15.90 -20.98 28.92
C ASP A 367 -15.89 -21.66 27.55
N CYS A 368 -16.20 -20.88 26.48
CA CYS A 368 -16.09 -21.31 25.09
C CYS A 368 -14.64 -21.37 24.58
N PHE A 369 -13.67 -20.95 25.38
CA PHE A 369 -12.27 -20.82 24.97
C PHE A 369 -11.33 -21.59 25.91
N THR A 370 -10.17 -21.96 25.37
CA THR A 370 -8.98 -22.24 26.20
C THR A 370 -8.43 -20.90 26.75
N ALA A 371 -7.52 -20.94 27.71
CA ALA A 371 -6.91 -19.71 28.23
C ALA A 371 -6.18 -18.91 27.15
N GLU A 372 -5.44 -19.59 26.27
CA GLU A 372 -4.72 -18.97 25.15
C GLU A 372 -5.68 -18.46 24.06
N GLY A 373 -6.68 -19.26 23.69
CA GLY A 373 -7.71 -18.84 22.72
C GLY A 373 -8.46 -17.60 23.18
N TYR A 374 -8.77 -17.49 24.47
CA TYR A 374 -9.43 -16.30 25.02
C TYR A 374 -8.54 -15.06 25.01
N ASP A 375 -7.24 -15.19 25.31
CA ASP A 375 -6.29 -14.07 25.20
C ASP A 375 -6.20 -13.56 23.74
N MET A 376 -6.14 -14.47 22.78
CA MET A 376 -6.14 -14.11 21.35
C MET A 376 -7.45 -13.45 20.92
N PHE A 377 -8.57 -13.98 21.34
CA PHE A 377 -9.88 -13.41 21.05
C PHE A 377 -10.01 -11.99 21.64
N ASN A 378 -9.57 -11.77 22.88
CA ASN A 378 -9.56 -10.44 23.47
C ASN A 378 -8.68 -9.46 22.70
N LYS A 379 -7.51 -9.88 22.24
CA LYS A 379 -6.66 -9.06 21.38
C LYS A 379 -7.35 -8.73 20.05
N LEU A 380 -8.06 -9.70 19.48
CA LEU A 380 -8.81 -9.52 18.23
C LEU A 380 -9.93 -8.49 18.39
N VAL A 381 -10.80 -8.64 19.39
CA VAL A 381 -11.96 -7.73 19.56
C VAL A 381 -11.55 -6.33 20.03
N ASN A 382 -10.33 -6.16 20.52
CA ASN A 382 -9.71 -4.88 20.86
C ASN A 382 -8.76 -4.35 19.75
N TYR A 383 -8.63 -5.08 18.65
CA TYR A 383 -7.89 -4.62 17.48
C TYR A 383 -8.72 -3.59 16.71
N GLY A 384 -8.45 -2.32 16.96
CA GLY A 384 -9.26 -1.23 16.44
C GLY A 384 -10.72 -1.25 16.95
N LYS A 385 -11.64 -0.76 16.14
CA LYS A 385 -13.09 -0.86 16.38
C LYS A 385 -13.61 -2.11 15.68
N ALA A 386 -13.37 -3.28 16.28
CA ALA A 386 -13.79 -4.56 15.73
C ALA A 386 -15.33 -4.66 15.65
N LYS A 387 -15.84 -5.10 14.52
CA LYS A 387 -17.28 -5.24 14.25
C LYS A 387 -17.51 -6.45 13.37
N LEU A 388 -18.57 -7.22 13.67
CA LEU A 388 -19.05 -8.26 12.76
C LEU A 388 -19.75 -7.61 11.56
N LEU A 389 -19.41 -8.04 10.33
CA LEU A 389 -20.02 -7.46 9.12
C LEU A 389 -21.42 -8.01 8.84
N ARG A 390 -21.59 -9.31 9.04
CA ARG A 390 -22.84 -10.04 8.80
C ARG A 390 -22.87 -11.30 9.63
N SER A 391 -24.03 -11.93 9.72
CA SER A 391 -24.10 -13.28 10.27
C SER A 391 -23.22 -14.23 9.45
N PRO A 392 -22.29 -14.94 10.09
CA PRO A 392 -21.33 -15.78 9.38
C PRO A 392 -22.02 -17.02 8.78
N VAL A 393 -21.58 -17.39 7.57
CA VAL A 393 -21.93 -18.69 6.97
C VAL A 393 -20.80 -19.64 7.32
N LEU A 394 -20.90 -20.23 8.51
CA LEU A 394 -19.84 -21.04 9.12
C LEU A 394 -19.49 -22.27 8.28
N GLN A 395 -18.20 -22.49 8.04
CA GLN A 395 -17.66 -23.64 7.36
C GLN A 395 -16.71 -24.37 8.30
N PHE A 396 -17.01 -25.64 8.60
CA PHE A 396 -16.20 -26.48 9.50
C PHE A 396 -15.40 -27.51 8.74
N GLN A 397 -14.14 -27.66 9.11
CA GLN A 397 -13.20 -28.62 8.51
C GLN A 397 -12.37 -29.30 9.58
N GLU A 398 -12.25 -30.62 9.51
CA GLU A 398 -11.32 -31.36 10.36
C GLU A 398 -9.87 -31.14 9.93
N ASN A 399 -9.02 -30.87 10.89
CA ASN A 399 -7.58 -30.72 10.71
C ASN A 399 -6.81 -31.40 11.86
N GLY A 400 -6.58 -32.69 11.72
CA GLY A 400 -5.94 -33.50 12.77
C GLY A 400 -6.74 -33.54 14.08
N ASP A 401 -6.18 -32.95 15.13
CA ASP A 401 -6.83 -32.89 16.45
C ASP A 401 -7.73 -31.66 16.63
N GLU A 402 -7.82 -30.79 15.64
CA GLU A 402 -8.57 -29.54 15.69
C GLU A 402 -9.68 -29.50 14.66
N ILE A 403 -10.66 -28.66 14.91
CA ILE A 403 -11.71 -28.28 13.98
C ILE A 403 -11.49 -26.82 13.60
N ILE A 404 -11.38 -26.54 12.32
CA ILE A 404 -11.23 -25.17 11.79
C ILE A 404 -12.60 -24.67 11.37
N CYS A 405 -13.00 -23.51 11.90
CA CYS A 405 -14.19 -22.78 11.50
C CYS A 405 -13.78 -21.52 10.71
N ARG A 406 -14.28 -21.38 9.49
CA ARG A 406 -14.00 -20.27 8.55
C ARG A 406 -15.26 -19.49 8.22
N SER A 407 -15.08 -18.40 7.47
CA SER A 407 -16.15 -17.52 6.97
C SER A 407 -16.84 -16.70 8.07
N PHE A 408 -16.01 -16.13 8.96
CA PHE A 408 -16.46 -15.23 10.02
C PHE A 408 -15.96 -13.79 9.72
N PRO A 409 -16.69 -13.03 8.87
CA PRO A 409 -16.24 -11.75 8.35
C PRO A 409 -16.36 -10.64 9.39
N MET A 410 -15.27 -9.94 9.65
CA MET A 410 -15.21 -8.80 10.57
C MET A 410 -14.55 -7.58 9.91
N SER A 411 -14.94 -6.39 10.33
CA SER A 411 -14.26 -5.13 10.00
C SER A 411 -13.52 -4.56 11.20
N PHE A 412 -12.41 -3.88 10.94
CA PHE A 412 -11.52 -3.28 11.93
C PHE A 412 -11.19 -1.87 11.50
N SER A 413 -11.65 -0.86 12.26
CA SER A 413 -11.47 0.56 11.94
C SER A 413 -10.49 1.22 12.91
N PHE A 414 -9.61 2.05 12.38
CA PHE A 414 -8.56 2.75 13.12
C PHE A 414 -8.69 4.25 12.92
N SER A 415 -8.86 4.98 14.02
CA SER A 415 -9.16 6.43 13.98
C SER A 415 -7.94 7.27 13.59
N GLY A 416 -6.73 6.82 13.91
CA GLY A 416 -5.49 7.58 13.67
C GLY A 416 -5.18 7.78 12.18
N ASN A 417 -5.47 6.77 11.34
CA ASN A 417 -5.15 6.78 9.91
C ASN A 417 -6.37 6.75 9.00
N ARG A 418 -7.56 6.82 9.56
CA ARG A 418 -8.81 6.72 8.81
C ARG A 418 -8.84 5.50 7.88
N ARG A 419 -8.48 4.33 8.40
CA ARG A 419 -8.48 3.07 7.65
C ARG A 419 -9.39 2.04 8.28
N THR A 420 -10.10 1.32 7.41
CA THR A 420 -10.91 0.15 7.79
C THR A 420 -10.47 -1.05 6.96
N PHE A 421 -10.20 -2.17 7.63
CA PHE A 421 -9.88 -3.44 6.99
C PHE A 421 -11.00 -4.42 7.22
N VAL A 422 -11.32 -5.20 6.19
CA VAL A 422 -12.23 -6.35 6.27
C VAL A 422 -11.38 -7.61 6.25
N GLU A 423 -11.62 -8.48 7.23
CA GLU A 423 -10.88 -9.73 7.39
C GLU A 423 -11.82 -10.89 7.67
N ASP A 424 -11.55 -12.05 7.09
CA ASP A 424 -12.15 -13.30 7.53
C ASP A 424 -11.43 -13.81 8.75
N ILE A 425 -12.16 -14.09 9.83
CA ILE A 425 -11.60 -14.66 11.03
C ILE A 425 -11.77 -16.17 11.00
N VAL A 426 -10.68 -16.85 11.30
CA VAL A 426 -10.62 -18.30 11.39
C VAL A 426 -10.51 -18.66 12.87
N PHE A 427 -11.36 -19.58 13.31
CA PHE A 427 -11.33 -20.11 14.67
C PHE A 427 -10.88 -21.56 14.64
N HIS A 428 -9.89 -21.90 15.45
CA HIS A 428 -9.49 -23.27 15.70
C HIS A 428 -10.14 -23.75 16.99
N LEU A 429 -10.84 -24.85 16.91
CA LEU A 429 -11.52 -25.44 18.05
C LEU A 429 -10.91 -26.81 18.37
N THR A 430 -10.79 -27.09 19.63
CA THR A 430 -10.47 -28.42 20.15
C THR A 430 -11.64 -29.38 19.89
N LYS A 431 -11.40 -30.68 19.97
CA LYS A 431 -12.46 -31.70 19.78
C LYS A 431 -13.61 -31.61 20.80
N ASP A 432 -13.35 -31.01 21.96
CA ASP A 432 -14.36 -30.72 22.99
C ASP A 432 -15.08 -29.38 22.77
N GLY A 433 -14.87 -28.71 21.63
CA GLY A 433 -15.61 -27.54 21.20
C GLY A 433 -15.15 -26.20 21.77
N LYS A 434 -13.95 -26.14 22.38
CA LYS A 434 -13.37 -24.88 22.85
C LYS A 434 -12.47 -24.25 21.81
N VAL A 435 -12.57 -22.94 21.64
CA VAL A 435 -11.65 -22.19 20.76
C VAL A 435 -10.27 -22.14 21.42
N CYS A 436 -9.25 -22.64 20.72
CA CYS A 436 -7.86 -22.64 21.16
C CYS A 436 -6.99 -21.63 20.43
N GLU A 437 -7.37 -21.22 19.21
CA GLU A 437 -6.66 -20.21 18.42
C GLU A 437 -7.64 -19.40 17.57
N VAL A 438 -7.28 -18.14 17.32
CA VAL A 438 -8.01 -17.23 16.44
C VAL A 438 -7.03 -16.62 15.46
N ALA A 439 -7.35 -16.66 14.17
CA ALA A 439 -6.45 -16.19 13.12
C ALA A 439 -7.16 -15.28 12.09
N PHE A 440 -6.39 -14.36 11.51
CA PHE A 440 -6.81 -13.64 10.31
C PHE A 440 -6.59 -14.53 9.09
N GLY A 441 -7.66 -14.93 8.44
CA GLY A 441 -7.63 -15.82 7.30
C GLY A 441 -6.85 -15.27 6.11
N LEU A 442 -6.30 -16.16 5.32
CA LEU A 442 -5.77 -15.82 4.00
C LEU A 442 -6.92 -15.45 3.07
N ASN A 443 -6.61 -14.69 2.02
CA ASN A 443 -7.59 -14.46 0.96
C ASN A 443 -7.85 -15.76 0.18
N LYS A 444 -9.03 -15.85 -0.44
CA LYS A 444 -9.45 -17.05 -1.16
C LYS A 444 -8.46 -17.45 -2.26
N ALA A 445 -7.92 -16.48 -2.99
CA ALA A 445 -6.97 -16.76 -4.07
C ALA A 445 -5.69 -17.43 -3.56
N ALA A 446 -5.17 -16.99 -2.41
CA ALA A 446 -3.99 -17.59 -1.79
C ALA A 446 -4.28 -19.02 -1.28
N VAL A 447 -5.46 -19.23 -0.68
CA VAL A 447 -5.89 -20.56 -0.22
C VAL A 447 -6.04 -21.50 -1.43
N ASP A 448 -6.73 -21.06 -2.48
CA ASP A 448 -6.97 -21.86 -3.70
C ASP A 448 -5.64 -22.23 -4.38
N ASP A 449 -4.67 -21.31 -4.45
CA ASP A 449 -3.35 -21.60 -5.02
C ASP A 449 -2.60 -22.69 -4.23
N ILE A 450 -2.63 -22.63 -2.90
CA ILE A 450 -2.01 -23.65 -2.04
C ILE A 450 -2.75 -25.00 -2.18
N MET A 451 -4.07 -24.99 -2.17
CA MET A 451 -4.88 -26.21 -2.24
C MET A 451 -4.79 -26.91 -3.61
N ASN A 452 -4.57 -26.18 -4.69
CA ASN A 452 -4.45 -26.73 -6.05
C ASN A 452 -3.07 -27.30 -6.37
N ARG A 453 -2.12 -27.31 -5.43
CA ARG A 453 -0.77 -27.88 -5.66
C ARG A 453 -0.78 -29.41 -5.60
N GLY A 454 -0.97 -30.04 -6.74
CA GLY A 454 -1.13 -31.48 -6.86
C GLY A 454 0.03 -32.36 -6.36
N ALA A 455 1.24 -31.79 -6.22
CA ALA A 455 2.43 -32.50 -5.74
C ALA A 455 2.51 -32.63 -4.20
N TRP A 456 1.58 -32.03 -3.47
CA TRP A 456 1.59 -32.00 -2.00
C TRP A 456 0.46 -32.82 -1.41
N SER A 457 0.70 -33.38 -0.21
CA SER A 457 -0.37 -34.01 0.57
C SER A 457 -1.35 -32.95 1.08
N ASP A 458 -2.59 -33.34 1.33
CA ASP A 458 -3.61 -32.46 1.90
C ASP A 458 -3.18 -31.90 3.25
N GLU A 459 -2.50 -32.72 4.06
CA GLU A 459 -1.97 -32.32 5.35
C GLU A 459 -0.90 -31.21 5.22
N ALA A 460 0.04 -31.36 4.28
CA ALA A 460 1.07 -30.35 4.03
C ALA A 460 0.47 -29.00 3.61
N ARG A 461 -0.60 -29.02 2.79
CA ARG A 461 -1.31 -27.82 2.36
C ARG A 461 -2.00 -27.12 3.54
N LYS A 462 -2.70 -27.89 4.39
CA LYS A 462 -3.37 -27.37 5.59
C LYS A 462 -2.37 -26.76 6.59
N VAL A 463 -1.26 -27.45 6.86
CA VAL A 463 -0.19 -26.96 7.72
C VAL A 463 0.37 -25.62 7.18
N MET A 464 0.55 -25.51 5.87
CA MET A 464 1.04 -24.30 5.24
C MET A 464 0.06 -23.13 5.38
N ILE A 465 -1.23 -23.36 5.14
CA ILE A 465 -2.27 -22.34 5.30
C ILE A 465 -2.31 -21.87 6.74
N ASN A 466 -2.38 -22.78 7.70
CA ASN A 466 -2.41 -22.46 9.12
C ASN A 466 -1.18 -21.65 9.55
N PHE A 467 0.01 -22.05 9.10
CA PHE A 467 1.24 -21.32 9.41
C PHE A 467 1.20 -19.87 8.91
N LEU A 468 0.76 -19.65 7.67
CA LEU A 468 0.69 -18.30 7.09
C LEU A 468 -0.39 -17.44 7.77
N GLU A 469 -1.53 -18.04 8.14
CA GLU A 469 -2.59 -17.37 8.89
C GLU A 469 -2.13 -16.98 10.30
N SER A 470 -1.47 -17.88 11.02
CA SER A 470 -0.90 -17.61 12.33
C SER A 470 0.23 -16.57 12.27
N TYR A 471 1.09 -16.64 11.25
CA TYR A 471 2.13 -15.63 10.99
C TYR A 471 1.52 -14.24 10.78
N LYS A 472 0.55 -14.09 9.87
CA LYS A 472 -0.17 -12.85 9.61
C LYS A 472 -0.80 -12.30 10.90
N THR A 473 -1.49 -13.15 11.63
CA THR A 473 -2.18 -12.84 12.89
C THR A 473 -1.23 -12.35 13.96
N ALA A 474 -0.08 -12.99 14.08
CA ALA A 474 0.92 -12.62 15.09
C ALA A 474 1.46 -11.19 14.89
N TYR A 475 1.61 -10.76 13.65
CA TYR A 475 1.98 -9.37 13.37
C TYR A 475 0.82 -8.41 13.65
N ALA A 476 -0.39 -8.72 13.22
CA ALA A 476 -1.57 -7.89 13.45
C ALA A 476 -1.86 -7.71 14.95
N LEU A 477 -1.89 -8.80 15.69
CA LEU A 477 -2.13 -8.79 17.14
C LEU A 477 -0.87 -8.54 17.99
N LYS A 478 0.27 -8.22 17.33
CA LYS A 478 1.54 -7.85 17.97
C LYS A 478 2.07 -8.92 18.94
N ARG A 479 1.89 -10.20 18.60
CA ARG A 479 2.33 -11.36 19.42
C ARG A 479 3.83 -11.62 19.26
N LEU A 480 4.65 -10.79 19.92
CA LEU A 480 6.10 -10.86 19.82
C LEU A 480 6.69 -12.18 20.36
N ASP A 481 6.06 -12.75 21.37
CA ASP A 481 6.37 -14.07 21.95
C ASP A 481 6.24 -15.19 20.89
N TYR A 482 5.10 -15.25 20.21
CA TYR A 482 4.87 -16.20 19.13
C TYR A 482 5.83 -15.98 17.97
N ILE A 483 5.98 -14.73 17.50
CA ILE A 483 6.93 -14.43 16.42
C ILE A 483 8.34 -14.88 16.81
N SER A 484 8.75 -14.65 18.06
CA SER A 484 10.04 -15.13 18.53
C SER A 484 10.14 -16.66 18.54
N SER A 485 9.08 -17.39 18.87
CA SER A 485 9.10 -18.85 18.94
C SER A 485 9.25 -19.52 17.58
N ILE A 486 8.68 -18.94 16.52
CA ILE A 486 8.72 -19.51 15.16
C ILE A 486 10.02 -19.20 14.40
N PHE A 487 10.95 -18.41 14.93
CA PHE A 487 12.26 -18.20 14.34
C PHE A 487 13.32 -19.09 14.99
N SER A 488 14.16 -19.72 14.17
CA SER A 488 15.37 -20.39 14.66
C SER A 488 16.29 -19.40 15.39
N ASN A 489 17.07 -19.84 16.34
CA ASN A 489 17.99 -18.95 17.09
C ASN A 489 19.10 -18.40 16.19
N ASP A 490 19.48 -19.12 15.16
CA ASP A 490 20.46 -18.77 14.14
C ASP A 490 19.81 -18.23 12.85
N ALA A 491 18.53 -17.89 12.88
CA ALA A 491 17.81 -17.41 11.72
C ALA A 491 18.50 -16.23 11.05
N LEU A 492 18.62 -16.31 9.72
CA LEU A 492 19.10 -15.24 8.87
C LEU A 492 17.94 -14.33 8.48
N ILE A 493 17.98 -13.09 8.93
CA ILE A 493 16.94 -12.11 8.62
C ILE A 493 17.56 -10.97 7.78
N ILE A 494 17.01 -10.75 6.59
CA ILE A 494 17.47 -9.71 5.66
C ILE A 494 16.28 -8.81 5.35
N THR A 495 16.45 -7.51 5.57
CA THR A 495 15.42 -6.51 5.25
C THR A 495 15.99 -5.50 4.27
N GLY A 496 15.37 -5.41 3.08
CA GLY A 496 15.63 -4.38 2.10
C GLY A 496 14.89 -3.10 2.49
N SER A 497 15.58 -1.97 2.46
CA SER A 497 14.98 -0.65 2.63
C SER A 497 15.58 0.33 1.64
N PHE A 498 14.74 1.23 1.12
CA PHE A 498 15.26 2.30 0.28
C PHE A 498 16.16 3.23 1.09
N VAL A 499 17.40 3.43 0.62
CA VAL A 499 18.33 4.36 1.27
C VAL A 499 17.83 5.78 1.03
N LYS A 500 17.54 6.51 2.09
CA LYS A 500 17.44 7.97 2.03
C LYS A 500 18.85 8.47 1.74
N SER A 501 19.12 8.95 0.53
CA SER A 501 20.39 9.57 0.19
C SER A 501 20.60 10.80 1.06
N THR A 502 21.25 10.64 2.19
CA THR A 502 21.92 11.76 2.87
C THR A 502 23.12 12.08 2.01
N GLY A 503 23.12 13.29 1.43
CA GLY A 503 24.15 13.71 0.48
C GLY A 503 25.57 13.62 1.04
N ASN A 504 26.26 12.52 0.75
CA ASN A 504 27.70 12.47 0.76
C ASN A 504 28.19 12.84 -0.64
N LYS A 505 29.06 13.82 -0.71
CA LYS A 505 29.57 14.50 -1.91
C LYS A 505 30.45 13.63 -2.83
N GLU A 506 30.57 12.33 -2.61
CA GLU A 506 31.55 11.49 -3.29
C GLU A 506 31.02 10.40 -4.21
N VAL A 507 29.70 10.26 -4.36
CA VAL A 507 29.13 9.28 -5.31
C VAL A 507 28.50 10.03 -6.46
N GLY A 508 29.07 9.81 -7.67
CA GLY A 508 28.65 10.45 -8.91
C GLY A 508 27.15 10.26 -9.23
N PRO A 509 26.63 10.93 -10.28
CA PRO A 509 25.22 11.14 -10.53
C PRO A 509 24.53 9.88 -11.06
N THR A 510 24.24 8.92 -10.19
CA THR A 510 23.35 7.83 -10.50
C THR A 510 22.10 7.97 -9.61
N ASN A 511 21.03 8.44 -10.23
CA ASN A 511 19.66 8.44 -9.66
C ASN A 511 19.10 7.02 -9.47
N VAL A 512 19.96 6.04 -9.22
CA VAL A 512 19.55 4.68 -8.92
C VAL A 512 19.11 4.66 -7.47
N LYS A 513 17.82 4.43 -7.22
CA LYS A 513 17.33 4.11 -5.89
C LYS A 513 18.07 2.86 -5.43
N HIS A 514 18.96 3.01 -4.47
CA HIS A 514 19.65 1.86 -3.91
C HIS A 514 18.81 1.28 -2.77
N VAL A 515 18.43 0.03 -2.91
CA VAL A 515 17.91 -0.75 -1.79
C VAL A 515 19.10 -1.17 -0.95
N LYS A 516 19.11 -0.78 0.31
CA LYS A 516 20.07 -1.26 1.29
C LYS A 516 19.50 -2.49 1.97
N TYR A 517 20.16 -3.62 1.81
CA TYR A 517 19.84 -4.83 2.55
C TYR A 517 20.59 -4.84 3.89
N THR A 518 19.83 -4.95 4.96
CA THR A 518 20.36 -5.04 6.33
C THR A 518 20.17 -6.45 6.83
N ARG A 519 21.29 -7.09 7.18
CA ARG A 519 21.30 -8.40 7.82
C ARG A 519 21.16 -8.23 9.33
N GLN A 520 20.26 -9.00 9.92
CA GLN A 520 19.95 -8.94 11.35
C GLN A 520 19.95 -10.36 11.94
N THR A 521 20.36 -10.46 13.20
CA THR A 521 20.10 -11.64 14.02
C THR A 521 18.66 -11.64 14.51
N LYS A 522 18.15 -12.79 14.95
CA LYS A 522 16.83 -12.90 15.60
C LYS A 522 16.67 -11.87 16.72
N ALA A 523 17.65 -11.72 17.62
CA ALA A 523 17.59 -10.77 18.72
C ALA A 523 17.47 -9.30 18.25
N GLN A 524 18.24 -8.91 17.23
CA GLN A 524 18.16 -7.56 16.64
C GLN A 524 16.79 -7.32 15.98
N TYR A 525 16.29 -8.30 15.26
CA TYR A 525 14.99 -8.21 14.61
C TYR A 525 13.85 -8.10 15.63
N MET A 526 13.84 -8.92 16.68
CA MET A 526 12.84 -8.87 17.75
C MET A 526 12.85 -7.51 18.48
N LYS A 527 14.04 -6.94 18.70
CA LYS A 527 14.17 -5.59 19.29
C LYS A 527 13.57 -4.51 18.37
N SER A 528 13.85 -4.57 17.08
CA SER A 528 13.29 -3.63 16.10
C SER A 528 11.78 -3.78 15.97
N LEU A 529 11.29 -5.01 15.96
CA LEU A 529 9.87 -5.31 15.84
C LEU A 529 9.09 -4.85 17.09
N LYS A 530 9.67 -5.04 18.29
CA LYS A 530 9.09 -4.52 19.55
C LYS A 530 8.92 -3.00 19.51
N ALA A 531 9.92 -2.27 19.00
CA ALA A 531 9.84 -0.83 18.84
C ALA A 531 8.77 -0.43 17.80
N CYS A 532 8.70 -1.15 16.68
CA CYS A 532 7.68 -0.96 15.66
C CYS A 532 6.26 -1.17 16.22
N PHE A 533 6.03 -2.24 16.96
CA PHE A 533 4.73 -2.55 17.57
C PHE A 533 4.30 -1.51 18.62
N ALA A 534 5.26 -0.94 19.35
CA ALA A 534 4.98 0.10 20.33
C ALA A 534 4.62 1.45 19.70
N SER A 535 5.17 1.75 18.51
CA SER A 535 4.98 3.03 17.83
C SER A 535 3.79 3.08 16.88
N ASN A 536 3.17 1.93 16.56
CA ASN A 536 2.06 1.86 15.63
C ASN A 536 0.77 1.44 16.33
N GLU A 537 -0.34 2.09 16.01
CA GLU A 537 -1.67 1.71 16.48
C GLU A 537 -2.03 0.31 15.96
N TYR A 538 -1.80 0.07 14.67
CA TYR A 538 -2.06 -1.21 14.03
C TYR A 538 -0.90 -1.64 13.12
N VAL A 539 -0.88 -2.93 12.83
CA VAL A 539 -0.15 -3.57 11.74
C VAL A 539 -1.13 -4.49 11.03
N ASN A 540 -1.24 -4.37 9.71
CA ASN A 540 -2.04 -5.28 8.89
C ASN A 540 -1.17 -5.80 7.75
N ILE A 541 -1.25 -7.11 7.48
CA ILE A 541 -0.49 -7.77 6.43
C ILE A 541 -1.48 -8.47 5.49
N HIS A 542 -1.35 -8.16 4.22
CA HIS A 542 -2.03 -8.86 3.14
C HIS A 542 -1.06 -9.75 2.38
N PHE A 543 -1.44 -10.99 2.13
CA PHE A 543 -0.72 -11.90 1.27
C PHE A 543 -1.46 -12.03 -0.05
N ALA A 544 -0.75 -11.73 -1.15
CA ALA A 544 -1.23 -11.93 -2.50
C ALA A 544 -0.57 -13.19 -3.11
N ASP A 545 -0.07 -13.11 -4.32
CA ASP A 545 0.51 -14.25 -5.04
C ASP A 545 1.62 -14.92 -4.24
N ASN A 546 1.63 -16.23 -4.19
CA ASN A 546 2.65 -17.00 -3.51
C ASN A 546 3.27 -18.06 -4.43
N ILE A 547 4.58 -18.29 -4.25
CA ILE A 547 5.32 -19.35 -4.88
C ILE A 547 5.95 -20.18 -3.77
N ILE A 548 5.55 -21.45 -3.67
CA ILE A 548 6.06 -22.33 -2.63
C ILE A 548 6.82 -23.47 -3.31
N ARG A 549 8.04 -23.71 -2.84
CA ARG A 549 8.91 -24.78 -3.33
C ARG A 549 9.37 -25.64 -2.18
N ARG A 550 9.37 -26.96 -2.36
CA ARG A 550 9.96 -27.90 -1.43
C ARG A 550 11.43 -28.12 -1.78
N SER A 551 12.29 -28.24 -0.77
CA SER A 551 13.69 -28.58 -1.00
C SER A 551 13.82 -29.98 -1.61
N ALA A 552 14.71 -30.13 -2.57
CA ALA A 552 15.03 -31.44 -3.15
C ALA A 552 15.89 -32.30 -2.21
N SER A 553 16.72 -31.66 -1.37
CA SER A 553 17.65 -32.30 -0.44
C SER A 553 17.00 -32.65 0.90
N ASN A 554 16.02 -31.85 1.35
CA ASN A 554 15.35 -32.05 2.63
C ASN A 554 13.83 -31.91 2.48
N PRO A 555 13.06 -33.01 2.63
CA PRO A 555 11.61 -33.00 2.39
C PRO A 555 10.83 -32.16 3.41
N ASN A 556 11.41 -31.75 4.53
CA ASN A 556 10.76 -30.94 5.54
C ASN A 556 10.98 -29.44 5.33
N ILE A 557 11.88 -29.06 4.43
CA ILE A 557 12.20 -27.65 4.18
C ILE A 557 11.41 -27.10 2.99
N TYR A 558 10.75 -25.98 3.22
CA TYR A 558 9.98 -25.26 2.22
C TYR A 558 10.46 -23.81 2.10
N GLY A 559 10.64 -23.35 0.87
CA GLY A 559 10.83 -21.94 0.53
C GLY A 559 9.51 -21.35 0.07
N ILE A 560 9.06 -20.29 0.73
CA ILE A 560 7.83 -19.58 0.41
C ILE A 560 8.20 -18.18 -0.02
N GLN A 561 7.85 -17.79 -1.23
CA GLN A 561 7.95 -16.44 -1.72
C GLN A 561 6.53 -15.88 -1.87
N ILE A 562 6.25 -14.77 -1.20
CA ILE A 562 4.91 -14.20 -1.11
C ILE A 562 4.98 -12.72 -1.50
N LYS A 563 4.11 -12.27 -2.40
CA LYS A 563 3.84 -10.84 -2.54
C LYS A 563 3.04 -10.39 -1.33
N GLN A 564 3.59 -9.46 -0.57
CA GLN A 564 3.03 -8.99 0.69
C GLN A 564 2.81 -7.48 0.63
N ASP A 565 1.61 -7.06 1.00
CA ASP A 565 1.35 -5.69 1.38
C ASP A 565 1.42 -5.57 2.90
N TYR A 566 2.16 -4.59 3.38
CA TYR A 566 2.32 -4.30 4.80
C TYR A 566 1.77 -2.90 5.08
N TYR A 567 0.84 -2.80 6.01
CA TYR A 567 0.26 -1.53 6.44
C TYR A 567 0.45 -1.36 7.95
N SER A 568 0.84 -0.16 8.33
CA SER A 568 0.86 0.27 9.74
C SER A 568 0.35 1.71 9.84
N SER A 569 0.17 2.21 11.05
CA SER A 569 -0.30 3.59 11.25
C SER A 569 0.66 4.67 10.71
N SER A 570 1.91 4.34 10.47
CA SER A 570 2.93 5.29 10.00
C SER A 570 3.59 4.95 8.68
N TYR A 571 3.29 3.76 8.12
CA TYR A 571 4.02 3.23 6.97
C TYR A 571 3.20 2.19 6.20
N GLY A 572 3.26 2.24 4.87
CA GLY A 572 2.73 1.22 3.98
C GLY A 572 3.81 0.75 3.01
N ASP A 573 3.83 -0.55 2.67
CA ASP A 573 4.86 -1.14 1.81
C ASP A 573 4.33 -2.38 1.07
N THR A 574 4.67 -2.48 -0.22
CA THR A 574 4.45 -3.67 -1.04
C THR A 574 5.80 -4.25 -1.45
N GLY A 575 5.94 -5.56 -1.31
CA GLY A 575 7.19 -6.23 -1.67
C GLY A 575 7.07 -7.74 -1.63
N TYR A 576 8.24 -8.40 -1.67
CA TYR A 576 8.32 -9.86 -1.65
C TYR A 576 8.93 -10.31 -0.33
N LEU A 577 8.14 -11.04 0.44
CA LEU A 577 8.58 -11.81 1.58
C LEU A 577 9.05 -13.17 1.10
N PHE A 578 10.27 -13.58 1.47
CA PHE A 578 10.71 -14.96 1.33
C PHE A 578 10.95 -15.55 2.72
N LEU A 579 10.40 -16.74 2.94
CA LEU A 579 10.59 -17.53 4.15
C LEU A 579 11.13 -18.90 3.77
N LEU A 580 12.20 -19.33 4.47
CA LEU A 580 12.68 -20.71 4.45
C LEU A 580 12.29 -21.34 5.77
N ILE A 581 11.42 -22.35 5.71
CA ILE A 581 10.75 -22.93 6.89
C ILE A 581 11.03 -24.42 6.97
N ASP A 582 11.40 -24.87 8.16
CA ASP A 582 11.48 -26.29 8.52
C ASP A 582 10.19 -26.74 9.20
N PHE A 583 9.49 -27.68 8.59
CA PHE A 583 8.31 -28.36 9.10
C PHE A 583 8.60 -29.76 9.66
N LYS A 584 9.84 -30.04 10.08
CA LYS A 584 10.17 -31.30 10.73
C LYS A 584 9.26 -31.57 11.94
N ASP A 585 8.96 -30.53 12.70
CA ASP A 585 7.88 -30.51 13.68
C ASP A 585 6.76 -29.60 13.18
N VAL A 586 5.68 -30.20 12.69
CA VAL A 586 4.53 -29.46 12.15
C VAL A 586 3.79 -28.62 13.20
N LYS A 587 3.94 -28.95 14.48
CA LYS A 587 3.37 -28.16 15.59
C LYS A 587 4.26 -27.00 16.03
N ALA A 588 5.53 -27.04 15.67
CA ALA A 588 6.53 -26.01 16.01
C ALA A 588 7.44 -25.71 14.81
N PRO A 589 6.90 -25.21 13.67
CA PRO A 589 7.69 -24.92 12.49
C PRO A 589 8.68 -23.78 12.78
N LEU A 590 9.89 -23.88 12.17
CA LEU A 590 10.96 -22.92 12.39
C LEU A 590 11.37 -22.20 11.11
N ILE A 591 11.39 -20.88 11.16
CA ILE A 591 11.91 -20.03 10.08
C ILE A 591 13.44 -19.94 10.24
N HIS A 592 14.18 -20.43 9.25
CA HIS A 592 15.63 -20.30 9.16
C HIS A 592 16.08 -19.08 8.40
N VAL A 593 15.32 -18.67 7.38
CA VAL A 593 15.61 -17.47 6.61
C VAL A 593 14.33 -16.67 6.43
N ARG A 594 14.42 -15.37 6.66
CA ARG A 594 13.40 -14.39 6.31
C ARG A 594 14.04 -13.27 5.53
N THR A 595 13.58 -13.02 4.31
CA THR A 595 14.00 -11.84 3.57
C THR A 595 12.80 -10.98 3.20
N TRP A 596 13.01 -9.68 3.18
CA TRP A 596 12.08 -8.69 2.66
C TRP A 596 12.75 -7.90 1.55
N GLN A 597 12.14 -7.92 0.38
CA GLN A 597 12.61 -7.24 -0.80
C GLN A 597 11.50 -6.33 -1.32
N PRO A 598 11.71 -5.00 -1.43
CA PRO A 598 10.73 -4.10 -2.03
C PRO A 598 10.39 -4.51 -3.47
N ASP A 599 9.15 -4.36 -3.88
CA ASP A 599 8.68 -4.74 -5.24
C ASP A 599 9.43 -3.99 -6.35
N LYS A 600 9.87 -2.78 -6.06
CA LYS A 600 10.56 -1.89 -7.00
C LYS A 600 12.07 -1.78 -6.72
N ASP A 601 12.73 -2.88 -6.36
CA ASP A 601 14.18 -2.89 -6.24
C ASP A 601 14.83 -2.76 -7.63
N PRO A 602 15.45 -1.61 -7.97
CA PRO A 602 16.05 -1.39 -9.29
C PRO A 602 17.27 -2.28 -9.55
N ASN A 603 17.82 -2.91 -8.51
CA ASN A 603 18.97 -3.82 -8.60
C ASN A 603 18.55 -5.28 -8.72
N ALA A 604 17.30 -5.59 -8.53
CA ALA A 604 16.74 -6.92 -8.76
C ALA A 604 16.61 -7.16 -10.27
N ARG A 605 17.71 -7.48 -10.92
CA ARG A 605 17.71 -8.03 -12.28
C ARG A 605 16.91 -9.33 -12.25
N ASP A 606 15.61 -9.31 -12.59
CA ASP A 606 14.70 -10.45 -12.70
C ASP A 606 14.74 -11.49 -11.55
N GLY A 607 15.57 -11.25 -10.53
CA GLY A 607 15.89 -12.16 -9.44
C GLY A 607 15.22 -11.73 -8.14
N ARG A 608 14.00 -12.21 -7.89
CA ARG A 608 13.47 -12.22 -6.54
C ARG A 608 14.27 -13.17 -5.69
N ILE A 609 14.62 -12.74 -4.47
CA ILE A 609 15.28 -13.61 -3.51
C ILE A 609 14.40 -14.83 -3.25
N GLY A 610 14.94 -16.01 -3.45
CA GLY A 610 14.23 -17.27 -3.34
C GLY A 610 15.12 -18.41 -2.85
N MET A 611 14.62 -19.64 -2.91
CA MET A 611 15.29 -20.81 -2.38
C MET A 611 16.68 -21.06 -3.02
N GLN A 612 16.83 -20.68 -4.28
CA GLN A 612 18.08 -20.83 -5.05
C GLN A 612 19.24 -19.97 -4.51
N ASP A 613 18.96 -18.96 -3.69
CA ASP A 613 19.97 -18.03 -3.15
C ASP A 613 20.56 -18.52 -1.83
N PHE A 614 20.08 -19.63 -1.31
CA PHE A 614 20.51 -20.23 -0.06
C PHE A 614 21.01 -21.65 -0.28
N GLN A 615 22.21 -21.94 0.19
CA GLN A 615 22.74 -23.31 0.25
C GLN A 615 22.08 -24.01 1.46
N LEU A 616 21.33 -25.07 1.20
CA LEU A 616 20.61 -25.87 2.18
C LEU A 616 21.37 -27.16 2.51
#